data_e7f230fd4791b76c9bcd55e40a7d551a
#
_entry.id   e7f230fd4791b76c9bcd55e40a7d551a
#
_cell.length_a   1.000
_cell.length_b   1.000
_cell.length_c   1.000
_cell.angle_alpha   90.00
_cell.angle_beta   90.00
_cell.angle_gamma   90.00
#
_symmetry.space_group_name_H-M   'P 1'
#
loop_
_entity.id
_entity.type
_entity.pdbx_description
1 polymer ?
#
loop_
_entity_poly.entity_id
_entity_poly.type
_entity_poly.pdbx_seq_one_letter_code
_entity_poly.pdbx_strand_id
1 'polypeptide(L)'
;MAYVKENDTIQNSSNPINRNGILSKAESIINVERQGTYGDAEDSFQTIADMWSAYLNTEISSEDVANMMILMKVARNSSGVYKDDNWIDICGYAALGGEIQAAKNAIHVQFEENKKITASIIDGLKGDK
;
A
#
# COMPACT_ATOMS: atom_id res chain seq x y z
N MET A 1 14.61 -7.57 49.38
CA MET A 1 14.65 -8.46 48.22
C MET A 1 14.89 -7.62 46.98
N ALA A 2 16.06 -7.71 46.42
CA ALA A 2 16.38 -7.02 45.16
C ALA A 2 15.77 -7.80 44.02
N TYR A 3 14.81 -7.22 43.34
CA TYR A 3 14.37 -7.72 42.02
C TYR A 3 15.50 -7.47 41.04
N VAL A 4 16.16 -8.53 40.61
CA VAL A 4 17.04 -8.49 39.47
C VAL A 4 16.10 -8.36 38.27
N LYS A 5 15.99 -7.16 37.70
CA LYS A 5 15.49 -6.99 36.33
C LYS A 5 16.40 -7.77 35.42
N GLU A 6 15.87 -8.86 34.83
CA GLU A 6 16.49 -9.50 33.70
C GLU A 6 16.81 -8.42 32.67
N ASN A 7 18.06 -8.44 32.24
CA ASN A 7 18.61 -7.57 31.25
C ASN A 7 17.72 -7.56 30.01
N ASP A 8 16.98 -6.48 29.81
CA ASP A 8 16.71 -6.01 28.48
C ASP A 8 18.08 -5.73 27.87
N THR A 9 18.60 -6.75 27.21
CA THR A 9 19.74 -6.61 26.33
C THR A 9 19.25 -5.71 25.20
N ILE A 10 19.45 -4.41 25.40
CA ILE A 10 19.43 -3.47 24.29
C ILE A 10 20.50 -4.01 23.36
N GLN A 11 20.06 -4.79 22.38
CA GLN A 11 20.87 -5.07 21.22
C GLN A 11 21.02 -3.74 20.48
N ASN A 12 21.94 -2.95 20.97
CA ASN A 12 22.53 -1.87 20.24
C ASN A 12 23.31 -2.55 19.11
N SER A 13 22.60 -3.01 18.07
CA SER A 13 23.25 -3.52 16.90
C SER A 13 23.94 -2.32 16.27
N SER A 14 25.23 -2.20 16.50
CA SER A 14 26.11 -1.18 15.91
C SER A 14 26.17 -1.27 14.38
N ASN A 15 25.48 -2.23 13.79
CA ASN A 15 25.40 -2.44 12.36
C ASN A 15 24.23 -1.65 11.76
N PRO A 16 24.47 -0.89 10.70
CA PRO A 16 23.40 -0.18 9.99
C PRO A 16 22.38 -1.17 9.43
N ILE A 17 21.13 -0.76 9.37
CA ILE A 17 20.06 -1.55 8.76
C ILE A 17 20.40 -1.85 7.28
N ASN A 18 20.25 -3.09 6.87
CA ASN A 18 20.45 -3.48 5.48
C ASN A 18 19.10 -3.58 4.72
N ARG A 19 19.17 -3.82 3.41
CA ARG A 19 17.98 -3.93 2.54
C ARG A 19 16.96 -4.95 3.03
N ASN A 20 17.40 -6.09 3.52
CA ASN A 20 16.51 -7.14 4.03
C ASN A 20 15.82 -6.69 5.32
N GLY A 21 16.51 -5.98 6.18
CA GLY A 21 15.93 -5.40 7.39
C GLY A 21 14.86 -4.34 7.09
N ILE A 22 15.08 -3.51 6.08
CA ILE A 22 14.07 -2.53 5.62
C ILE A 22 12.82 -3.25 5.10
N LEU A 23 12.99 -4.23 4.22
CA LEU A 23 11.86 -4.97 3.64
C LEU A 23 11.10 -5.78 4.69
N SER A 24 11.80 -6.44 5.62
CA SER A 24 11.16 -7.20 6.71
C SER A 24 10.38 -6.32 7.67
N LYS A 25 10.88 -5.14 8.00
CA LYS A 25 10.14 -4.17 8.82
C LYS A 25 8.92 -3.62 8.09
N ALA A 26 9.04 -3.29 6.81
CA ALA A 26 7.92 -2.86 6.00
C ALA A 26 6.83 -3.95 5.93
N GLU A 27 7.19 -5.19 5.67
CA GLU A 27 6.29 -6.34 5.68
C GLU A 27 5.56 -6.49 7.02
N SER A 28 6.27 -6.41 8.14
CA SER A 28 5.67 -6.51 9.48
C SER A 28 4.65 -5.41 9.72
N ILE A 29 4.97 -4.17 9.38
CA ILE A 29 4.08 -3.02 9.60
C ILE A 29 2.78 -3.16 8.80
N ILE A 30 2.87 -3.51 7.51
CA ILE A 30 1.69 -3.58 6.65
C ILE A 30 0.80 -4.80 6.92
N ASN A 31 1.37 -5.91 7.41
CA ASN A 31 0.61 -7.14 7.63
C ASN A 31 0.09 -7.31 9.07
N VAL A 32 0.83 -6.88 10.07
CA VAL A 32 0.50 -7.14 11.47
C VAL A 32 -0.13 -5.93 12.16
N GLU A 33 0.52 -4.79 12.08
CA GLU A 33 0.08 -3.60 12.80
C GLU A 33 -1.11 -2.91 12.12
N ARG A 34 -1.13 -2.89 10.80
CA ARG A 34 -2.12 -2.15 10.04
C ARG A 34 -3.46 -2.86 9.97
N GLN A 35 -3.49 -4.17 9.72
CA GLN A 35 -4.74 -4.93 9.63
C GLN A 35 -5.51 -4.96 10.96
N GLY A 36 -4.80 -4.99 12.10
CA GLY A 36 -5.43 -4.96 13.42
C GLY A 36 -6.02 -3.60 13.82
N THR A 37 -5.51 -2.49 13.27
CA THR A 37 -5.86 -1.14 13.72
C THR A 37 -6.70 -0.36 12.71
N TYR A 38 -6.44 -0.52 11.40
CA TYR A 38 -7.02 0.32 10.35
C TYR A 38 -7.90 -0.44 9.33
N GLY A 39 -8.06 -1.77 9.48
CA GLY A 39 -8.81 -2.57 8.52
C GLY A 39 -8.09 -2.75 7.19
N ASP A 40 -8.85 -2.98 6.12
CA ASP A 40 -8.30 -3.18 4.80
C ASP A 40 -7.62 -1.89 4.27
N ALA A 41 -6.43 -2.05 3.72
CA ALA A 41 -5.65 -0.94 3.15
C ALA A 41 -6.40 -0.24 2.00
N GLU A 42 -7.12 -1.01 1.18
CA GLU A 42 -7.90 -0.47 0.07
C GLU A 42 -9.01 0.47 0.57
N ASP A 43 -9.77 0.05 1.58
CA ASP A 43 -10.84 0.87 2.16
C ASP A 43 -10.30 2.15 2.82
N SER A 44 -9.19 2.03 3.54
CA SER A 44 -8.52 3.17 4.18
C SER A 44 -8.00 4.18 3.15
N PHE A 45 -7.36 3.72 2.10
CA PHE A 45 -6.82 4.59 1.06
C PHE A 45 -7.93 5.21 0.20
N GLN A 46 -9.03 4.49 -0.03
CA GLN A 46 -10.18 5.05 -0.72
C GLN A 46 -10.84 6.16 0.10
N THR A 47 -10.98 5.98 1.40
CA THR A 47 -11.49 7.03 2.30
C THR A 47 -10.62 8.29 2.25
N ILE A 48 -9.31 8.15 2.29
CA ILE A 48 -8.38 9.28 2.17
C ILE A 48 -8.51 9.94 0.78
N ALA A 49 -8.59 9.13 -0.26
CA ALA A 49 -8.76 9.62 -1.64
C ALA A 49 -10.03 10.46 -1.79
N ASP A 50 -11.14 10.01 -1.22
CA ASP A 50 -12.41 10.72 -1.25
C ASP A 50 -12.33 12.07 -0.51
N MET A 51 -11.70 12.09 0.65
CA MET A 51 -11.49 13.31 1.43
C MET A 51 -10.59 14.31 0.71
N TRP A 52 -9.49 13.84 0.14
CA TRP A 52 -8.56 14.69 -0.60
C TRP A 52 -9.16 15.19 -1.91
N SER A 53 -9.94 14.36 -2.59
CA SER A 53 -10.67 14.75 -3.79
C SER A 53 -11.65 15.89 -3.50
N ALA A 54 -12.39 15.80 -2.40
CA ALA A 54 -13.33 16.85 -1.97
C ALA A 54 -12.59 18.14 -1.59
N TYR A 55 -11.51 18.03 -0.82
CA TYR A 55 -10.75 19.18 -0.36
C TYR A 55 -10.06 19.95 -1.51
N LEU A 56 -9.49 19.22 -2.47
CA LEU A 56 -8.76 19.80 -3.60
C LEU A 56 -9.67 20.07 -4.81
N ASN A 57 -10.92 19.64 -4.76
CA ASN A 57 -11.86 19.70 -5.88
C ASN A 57 -11.27 19.11 -7.17
N THR A 58 -10.63 17.95 -7.04
CA THR A 58 -10.06 17.19 -8.14
C THR A 58 -10.12 15.70 -7.82
N GLU A 59 -10.12 14.84 -8.81
CA GLU A 59 -10.17 13.41 -8.63
C GLU A 59 -8.81 12.89 -8.13
N ILE A 60 -8.82 12.23 -6.98
CA ILE A 60 -7.67 11.54 -6.37
C ILE A 60 -8.05 10.09 -6.19
N SER A 61 -7.25 9.18 -6.72
CA SER A 61 -7.45 7.74 -6.56
C SER A 61 -6.74 7.19 -5.32
N SER A 62 -7.07 5.97 -4.90
CA SER A 62 -6.36 5.30 -3.82
C SER A 62 -4.88 5.04 -4.16
N GLU A 63 -4.56 4.81 -5.43
CA GLU A 63 -3.17 4.72 -5.91
C GLU A 63 -2.44 6.06 -5.82
N ASP A 64 -3.14 7.16 -6.11
CA ASP A 64 -2.58 8.51 -5.93
C ASP A 64 -2.25 8.75 -4.46
N VAL A 65 -3.10 8.31 -3.53
CA VAL A 65 -2.82 8.40 -2.09
C VAL A 65 -1.53 7.68 -1.76
N ALA A 66 -1.32 6.44 -2.23
CA ALA A 66 -0.08 5.70 -2.02
C ALA A 66 1.13 6.47 -2.56
N ASN A 67 1.05 6.97 -3.79
CA ASN A 67 2.12 7.74 -4.42
C ASN A 67 2.41 9.05 -3.66
N MET A 68 1.38 9.77 -3.22
CA MET A 68 1.53 11.02 -2.47
C MET A 68 2.18 10.77 -1.10
N MET A 69 1.85 9.67 -0.42
CA MET A 69 2.50 9.27 0.83
C MET A 69 3.98 8.91 0.61
N ILE A 70 4.32 8.23 -0.48
CA ILE A 70 5.71 7.97 -0.88
C ILE A 70 6.45 9.31 -1.10
N LEU A 71 5.87 10.22 -1.85
CA LEU A 71 6.47 11.53 -2.13
C LEU A 71 6.69 12.34 -0.85
N MET A 72 5.79 12.25 0.12
CA MET A 72 5.98 12.88 1.43
C MET A 72 7.21 12.31 2.16
N LYS A 73 7.42 11.01 2.11
CA LYS A 73 8.61 10.36 2.71
C LYS A 73 9.89 10.69 1.95
N VAL A 74 9.84 10.80 0.63
CA VAL A 74 10.95 11.29 -0.19
C VAL A 74 11.32 12.72 0.20
N ALA A 75 10.34 13.61 0.38
CA ALA A 75 10.57 14.97 0.83
C ALA A 75 11.25 15.03 2.21
N ARG A 76 10.84 14.14 3.14
CA ARG A 76 11.49 14.02 4.44
C ARG A 76 12.94 13.55 4.34
N ASN A 77 13.26 12.64 3.43
CA ASN A 77 14.64 12.21 3.19
C ASN A 77 15.52 13.35 2.68
N SER A 78 14.96 14.31 1.94
CA SER A 78 15.72 15.45 1.44
C SER A 78 16.07 16.49 2.51
N SER A 79 15.50 16.38 3.72
CA SER A 79 15.78 17.30 4.84
C SER A 79 17.20 17.16 5.43
N GLY A 80 17.95 16.13 5.04
CA GLY A 80 19.29 15.84 5.53
C GLY A 80 19.34 15.08 6.87
N VAL A 81 18.21 14.81 7.48
CA VAL A 81 18.12 13.97 8.69
C VAL A 81 17.80 12.56 8.30
N TYR A 82 18.73 11.64 8.55
CA TYR A 82 18.55 10.23 8.28
C TYR A 82 17.56 9.59 9.26
N LYS A 83 16.57 8.86 8.74
CA LYS A 83 15.66 8.00 9.50
C LYS A 83 15.33 6.76 8.67
N ASP A 84 15.54 5.59 9.25
CA ASP A 84 15.17 4.29 8.64
C ASP A 84 13.70 4.26 8.26
N ASP A 85 12.83 4.81 9.10
CA ASP A 85 11.38 4.80 8.93
C ASP A 85 10.93 5.41 7.60
N ASN A 86 11.62 6.42 7.08
CA ASN A 86 11.27 6.99 5.79
C ASN A 86 11.40 5.96 4.66
N TRP A 87 12.47 5.17 4.65
CA TRP A 87 12.67 4.14 3.65
C TRP A 87 11.73 2.95 3.85
N ILE A 88 11.52 2.55 5.10
CA ILE A 88 10.58 1.47 5.47
C ILE A 88 9.16 1.84 5.02
N ASP A 89 8.72 3.06 5.30
CA ASP A 89 7.38 3.54 4.92
C ASP A 89 7.21 3.65 3.40
N ILE A 90 8.23 4.08 2.67
CA ILE A 90 8.20 4.08 1.19
C ILE A 90 7.96 2.66 0.67
N CYS A 91 8.66 1.66 1.19
CA CYS A 91 8.45 0.26 0.81
C CYS A 91 7.04 -0.21 1.17
N GLY A 92 6.53 0.15 2.34
CA GLY A 92 5.18 -0.19 2.77
C GLY A 92 4.10 0.41 1.87
N TYR A 93 4.17 1.71 1.60
CA TYR A 93 3.22 2.37 0.69
C TYR A 93 3.32 1.85 -0.74
N ALA A 94 4.52 1.54 -1.22
CA ALA A 94 4.70 0.95 -2.54
C ALA A 94 4.06 -0.44 -2.64
N ALA A 95 4.21 -1.29 -1.64
CA ALA A 95 3.59 -2.60 -1.59
C ALA A 95 2.05 -2.51 -1.57
N LEU A 96 1.49 -1.64 -0.72
CA LEU A 96 0.05 -1.44 -0.62
C LEU A 96 -0.54 -0.82 -1.90
N GLY A 97 0.11 0.18 -2.46
CA GLY A 97 -0.31 0.81 -3.72
C GLY A 97 -0.28 -0.16 -4.89
N GLY A 98 0.76 -0.99 -4.97
CA GLY A 98 0.89 -2.03 -5.99
C GLY A 98 -0.20 -3.11 -5.87
N GLU A 99 -0.53 -3.54 -4.66
CA GLU A 99 -1.62 -4.49 -4.40
C GLU A 99 -2.98 -3.92 -4.82
N ILE A 100 -3.29 -2.68 -4.44
CA ILE A 100 -4.52 -1.99 -4.81
C ILE A 100 -4.64 -1.89 -6.34
N GLN A 101 -3.59 -1.47 -7.02
CA GLN A 101 -3.59 -1.35 -8.47
C GLN A 101 -3.73 -2.70 -9.17
N ALA A 102 -3.07 -3.74 -8.66
CA ALA A 102 -3.18 -5.10 -9.19
C ALA A 102 -4.61 -5.64 -9.08
N ALA A 103 -5.28 -5.41 -7.95
CA ALA A 103 -6.67 -5.81 -7.74
C ALA A 103 -7.62 -5.10 -8.71
N LYS A 104 -7.48 -3.79 -8.89
CA LYS A 104 -8.28 -3.02 -9.87
C LYS A 104 -8.05 -3.48 -11.30
N ASN A 105 -6.80 -3.76 -11.66
CA ASN A 105 -6.47 -4.28 -12.99
C ASN A 105 -7.10 -5.66 -13.24
N ALA A 106 -7.10 -6.55 -12.26
CA ALA A 106 -7.74 -7.87 -12.37
C ALA A 106 -9.26 -7.75 -12.61
N ILE A 107 -9.93 -6.84 -11.91
CA ILE A 107 -11.36 -6.55 -12.11
C ILE A 107 -11.60 -6.00 -13.52
N HIS A 108 -10.77 -5.09 -13.99
CA HIS A 108 -10.89 -4.53 -15.33
C HIS A 108 -10.74 -5.59 -16.42
N VAL A 109 -9.74 -6.45 -16.33
CA VAL A 109 -9.52 -7.57 -17.26
C VAL A 109 -10.73 -8.50 -17.30
N GLN A 110 -11.26 -8.89 -16.14
CA GLN A 110 -12.44 -9.74 -16.05
C GLN A 110 -13.68 -9.08 -16.68
N PHE A 111 -13.86 -7.79 -16.48
CA PHE A 111 -14.95 -7.04 -17.09
C PHE A 111 -14.85 -7.02 -18.62
N GLU A 112 -13.67 -6.77 -19.16
CA GLU A 112 -13.45 -6.79 -20.63
C GLU A 112 -13.63 -8.18 -21.24
N GLU A 113 -13.22 -9.25 -20.55
CA GLU A 113 -13.46 -10.62 -20.98
C GLU A 113 -14.96 -10.95 -21.01
N ASN A 114 -15.69 -10.61 -19.95
CA ASN A 114 -17.14 -10.81 -19.89
C ASN A 114 -17.87 -10.04 -20.99
N LYS A 115 -17.43 -8.82 -21.28
CA LYS A 115 -17.99 -8.02 -22.36
C LYS A 115 -17.80 -8.67 -23.75
N LYS A 116 -16.63 -9.26 -24.00
CA LYS A 116 -16.35 -10.01 -25.24
C LYS A 116 -17.23 -11.27 -25.36
N ILE A 117 -17.37 -12.01 -24.28
CA ILE A 117 -18.24 -13.21 -24.24
C ILE A 117 -19.69 -12.82 -24.53
N THR A 118 -20.19 -11.77 -23.89
CA THR A 118 -21.55 -11.26 -24.10
C THR A 118 -21.76 -10.86 -25.56
N ALA A 119 -20.84 -10.14 -26.17
CA ALA A 119 -20.89 -9.73 -27.57
C ALA A 119 -20.91 -10.95 -28.50
N SER A 120 -20.11 -11.97 -28.25
CA SER A 120 -20.07 -13.21 -29.01
C SER A 120 -21.39 -13.98 -28.93
N ILE A 121 -22.02 -14.04 -27.77
CA ILE A 121 -23.34 -14.68 -27.59
C ILE A 121 -24.42 -13.93 -28.38
N ILE A 122 -24.44 -12.61 -28.32
CA ILE A 122 -25.37 -11.77 -29.07
C ILE A 122 -25.22 -11.96 -30.57
N ASP A 123 -24.00 -12.01 -31.08
CA ASP A 123 -23.73 -12.26 -32.51
C ASP A 123 -24.17 -13.66 -32.94
N GLY A 124 -23.95 -14.67 -32.09
CA GLY A 124 -24.45 -16.03 -32.33
C GLY A 124 -25.97 -16.11 -32.43
N LEU A 125 -26.69 -15.35 -31.58
CA LEU A 125 -28.15 -15.28 -31.60
C LEU A 125 -28.69 -14.56 -32.86
N LYS A 126 -27.96 -13.62 -33.44
CA LYS A 126 -28.32 -12.93 -34.69
C LYS A 126 -28.08 -13.76 -35.93
N GLY A 127 -27.17 -14.73 -35.88
CA GLY A 127 -26.82 -15.61 -37.02
C GLY A 127 -27.83 -16.71 -37.30
N ASP A 128 -28.80 -16.98 -36.42
CA ASP A 128 -29.80 -18.05 -36.48
C ASP A 128 -31.12 -17.61 -37.21
N LYS A 129 -31.05 -16.64 -38.10
CA LYS A 129 -32.19 -16.30 -38.96
C LYS A 129 -32.07 -16.91 -40.32
#